data_151dd4c4b708b2d03d04eb8f65a41d55
#
_entry.id   151dd4c4b708b2d03d04eb8f65a41d55
#
_cell.length_a   1.000
_cell.length_b   1.000
_cell.length_c   1.000
_cell.angle_alpha   90.00
_cell.angle_beta   90.00
_cell.angle_gamma   90.00
#
_symmetry.space_group_name_H-M   'P 1'
#
loop_
_entity.id
_entity.type
_entity.pdbx_description
1 polymer ?
#
loop_
_entity_poly.entity_id
_entity_poly.type
_entity_poly.pdbx_seq_one_letter_code
_entity_poly.pdbx_strand_id
1 'polypeptide(L)'
;MKKIFLLVLLAVLTACGPKKTEQQVAKPESNEAIFFVGTYTKKEGHVDGQGEGVYVYSMNKKTGAISYKATSDAVISPSYLAVHPNGKNVYAVNEFDGGEDSFAAVTAFEYNPEDYSLAYLNEVSSVGQYPCYLSIDNSGKFVMAANYVGGSVVLLPIIEDGMLGNYSSYKKHEGGSSHPRQDAPHAHQIIQHPRNGLVAAVDLGADKIYAYELDTVGQTLNYLRDFINPPRMAGPRHIVFHPEKDIVYVLNELIGTIEVATFSDSLRLEQKVQMIALQENGDDREPSGAAIKIHPSGQFLYASNRGEINEILAFRIGDNGELIKIGAYPSQGKTPRDFEVDPSGRFMLVANQDTNTIVTYEINQETGELIDTGYIEEVPTPVCIKFLGQ
;
A
#
# COMPACT_ATOMS: atom_id res chain seq x y z
N MET A 1 -9.79 -68.98 -65.70
CA MET A 1 -9.04 -69.22 -64.46
C MET A 1 -8.88 -67.86 -63.74
N LYS A 2 -9.78 -67.60 -62.79
CA LYS A 2 -9.73 -66.33 -61.99
C LYS A 2 -9.15 -66.65 -60.61
N LYS A 3 -8.02 -66.10 -60.28
CA LYS A 3 -7.41 -66.24 -58.93
C LYS A 3 -8.02 -65.13 -58.05
N ILE A 4 -8.65 -65.57 -56.97
CA ILE A 4 -9.18 -64.72 -55.90
C ILE A 4 -8.07 -64.54 -54.86
N PHE A 5 -7.69 -63.30 -54.65
CA PHE A 5 -6.77 -62.85 -53.56
C PHE A 5 -7.61 -62.56 -52.32
N LEU A 6 -7.36 -63.27 -51.28
CA LEU A 6 -8.00 -63.06 -49.96
C LEU A 6 -7.12 -62.11 -49.17
N LEU A 7 -7.64 -60.90 -48.87
CA LEU A 7 -6.95 -59.88 -48.07
C LEU A 7 -7.36 -60.13 -46.61
N VAL A 8 -6.41 -60.55 -45.77
CA VAL A 8 -6.61 -60.69 -44.32
C VAL A 8 -6.34 -59.33 -43.71
N LEU A 9 -7.37 -58.68 -43.15
CA LEU A 9 -7.29 -57.43 -42.40
C LEU A 9 -6.96 -57.73 -40.92
N LEU A 10 -5.73 -57.39 -40.50
CA LEU A 10 -5.28 -57.52 -39.13
C LEU A 10 -5.72 -56.28 -38.35
N ALA A 11 -6.74 -56.39 -37.53
CA ALA A 11 -7.18 -55.32 -36.62
C ALA A 11 -6.28 -55.28 -35.39
N VAL A 12 -5.44 -54.23 -35.30
CA VAL A 12 -4.68 -53.95 -34.07
C VAL A 12 -5.57 -53.18 -33.09
N LEU A 13 -6.02 -53.86 -32.06
CA LEU A 13 -6.72 -53.27 -30.92
C LEU A 13 -5.67 -52.60 -30.01
N THR A 14 -5.51 -51.28 -30.12
CA THR A 14 -4.78 -50.50 -29.12
C THR A 14 -5.68 -50.31 -27.91
N ALA A 15 -5.36 -51.01 -26.83
CA ALA A 15 -6.00 -50.84 -25.52
C ALA A 15 -5.54 -49.48 -24.93
N CYS A 16 -6.41 -48.47 -24.98
CA CYS A 16 -6.26 -47.25 -24.18
C CYS A 16 -6.56 -47.59 -22.71
N GLY A 17 -5.53 -47.80 -21.90
CA GLY A 17 -5.67 -47.82 -20.44
C GLY A 17 -6.05 -46.45 -19.90
N PRO A 18 -6.83 -46.36 -18.80
CA PRO A 18 -7.20 -45.10 -18.22
C PRO A 18 -5.92 -44.34 -17.73
N LYS A 19 -5.70 -43.12 -18.24
CA LYS A 19 -4.69 -42.20 -17.68
C LYS A 19 -5.07 -41.97 -16.22
N LYS A 20 -4.20 -42.40 -15.30
CA LYS A 20 -4.25 -41.95 -13.91
C LYS A 20 -4.09 -40.43 -13.92
N THR A 21 -5.16 -39.72 -13.64
CA THR A 21 -5.09 -38.29 -13.27
C THR A 21 -4.36 -38.27 -11.95
N GLU A 22 -3.12 -37.83 -11.93
CA GLU A 22 -2.45 -37.44 -10.69
C GLU A 22 -3.30 -36.32 -10.07
N GLN A 23 -4.02 -36.63 -9.02
CA GLN A 23 -4.56 -35.59 -8.14
C GLN A 23 -3.36 -34.85 -7.58
N GLN A 24 -3.17 -33.62 -8.02
CA GLN A 24 -2.31 -32.67 -7.30
C GLN A 24 -2.88 -32.58 -5.88
N VAL A 25 -2.18 -33.22 -4.94
CA VAL A 25 -2.44 -33.01 -3.51
C VAL A 25 -2.16 -31.54 -3.27
N ALA A 26 -3.20 -30.77 -2.99
CA ALA A 26 -3.06 -29.36 -2.62
C ALA A 26 -2.05 -29.29 -1.46
N LYS A 27 -0.98 -28.50 -1.65
CA LYS A 27 0.00 -28.23 -0.59
C LYS A 27 -0.80 -27.69 0.59
N PRO A 28 -0.65 -28.22 1.82
CA PRO A 28 -1.42 -27.72 2.96
C PRO A 28 -1.18 -26.21 3.05
N GLU A 29 -2.25 -25.41 3.22
CA GLU A 29 -2.13 -23.98 3.42
C GLU A 29 -1.17 -23.71 4.58
N SER A 30 -0.18 -22.85 4.33
CA SER A 30 0.74 -22.43 5.37
C SER A 30 -0.03 -21.72 6.49
N ASN A 31 0.24 -22.05 7.75
CA ASN A 31 -0.26 -21.32 8.91
C ASN A 31 0.38 -19.94 9.05
N GLU A 32 1.31 -19.59 8.18
CA GLU A 32 2.01 -18.31 8.17
C GLU A 32 1.52 -17.42 7.02
N ALA A 33 1.38 -16.12 7.28
CA ALA A 33 1.23 -15.07 6.30
C ALA A 33 2.55 -14.31 6.23
N ILE A 34 3.14 -14.18 5.04
CA ILE A 34 4.38 -13.44 4.83
C ILE A 34 4.05 -11.96 4.64
N PHE A 35 4.88 -11.09 5.22
CA PHE A 35 4.80 -9.66 5.01
C PHE A 35 6.18 -9.01 4.97
N PHE A 36 6.22 -7.82 4.37
CA PHE A 36 7.41 -7.01 4.20
C PHE A 36 7.29 -5.73 5.00
N VAL A 37 8.41 -5.28 5.58
CA VAL A 37 8.47 -4.06 6.37
C VAL A 37 9.44 -3.08 5.74
N GLY A 38 8.93 -1.93 5.35
CA GLY A 38 9.73 -0.79 4.91
C GLY A 38 10.22 0.01 6.11
N THR A 39 11.44 0.55 6.00
CA THR A 39 12.11 1.23 7.10
C THR A 39 12.83 2.50 6.66
N TYR A 40 13.15 3.39 7.61
CA TYR A 40 14.20 4.37 7.40
C TYR A 40 15.56 3.79 7.83
N THR A 41 16.58 3.99 7.00
CA THR A 41 17.94 3.45 7.21
C THR A 41 18.97 4.55 7.44
N LYS A 42 18.59 5.81 7.30
CA LYS A 42 19.44 6.98 7.48
C LYS A 42 18.88 7.92 8.52
N LYS A 43 19.78 8.66 9.18
CA LYS A 43 19.41 9.82 9.96
C LYS A 43 19.16 10.99 9.02
N GLU A 44 17.92 11.46 9.01
CA GLU A 44 17.43 12.62 8.29
C GLU A 44 16.92 13.68 9.30
N GLY A 45 16.58 14.90 8.84
CA GLY A 45 16.12 15.94 9.75
C GLY A 45 14.83 15.61 10.52
N HIS A 46 14.03 14.70 10.02
CA HIS A 46 12.73 14.29 10.57
C HIS A 46 12.70 12.88 11.17
N VAL A 47 13.78 12.10 11.04
CA VAL A 47 13.86 10.73 11.52
C VAL A 47 15.31 10.32 11.83
N ASP A 48 15.51 9.48 12.85
CA ASP A 48 16.77 8.79 13.13
C ASP A 48 16.63 7.34 12.65
N GLY A 49 16.79 7.11 11.33
CA GLY A 49 16.62 5.81 10.70
C GLY A 49 17.68 4.80 11.13
N GLN A 50 17.23 3.67 11.66
CA GLN A 50 18.07 2.59 12.22
C GLN A 50 17.87 1.27 11.47
N GLY A 51 17.01 1.24 10.44
CA GLY A 51 16.80 0.06 9.60
C GLY A 51 18.02 -0.28 8.75
N GLU A 52 18.07 -1.52 8.27
CA GLU A 52 19.15 -2.02 7.41
C GLU A 52 18.69 -2.22 5.95
N GLY A 53 17.37 -2.21 5.70
CA GLY A 53 16.76 -2.43 4.40
C GLY A 53 15.28 -2.74 4.53
N VAL A 54 14.75 -3.55 3.61
CA VAL A 54 13.40 -4.13 3.69
C VAL A 54 13.48 -5.43 4.48
N TYR A 55 12.70 -5.54 5.55
CA TYR A 55 12.64 -6.79 6.32
C TYR A 55 11.51 -7.69 5.84
N VAL A 56 11.73 -8.99 5.93
CA VAL A 56 10.74 -10.04 5.67
C VAL A 56 10.39 -10.72 6.99
N TYR A 57 9.11 -10.80 7.27
CA TYR A 57 8.55 -11.45 8.46
C TYR A 57 7.47 -12.43 8.06
N SER A 58 7.15 -13.36 8.95
CA SER A 58 5.92 -14.14 8.92
C SER A 58 5.03 -13.81 10.11
N MET A 59 3.72 -13.89 9.92
CA MET A 59 2.71 -13.82 10.97
C MET A 59 2.00 -15.17 11.06
N ASN A 60 1.85 -15.69 12.27
CA ASN A 60 1.04 -16.87 12.53
C ASN A 60 -0.46 -16.51 12.40
N LYS A 61 -1.15 -17.10 11.43
CA LYS A 61 -2.56 -16.83 11.10
C LYS A 61 -3.55 -17.16 12.25
N LYS A 62 -3.12 -17.89 13.28
CA LYS A 62 -3.97 -18.26 14.41
C LYS A 62 -3.80 -17.36 15.61
N THR A 63 -2.59 -16.87 15.84
CA THR A 63 -2.22 -16.14 17.06
C THR A 63 -1.85 -14.69 16.83
N GLY A 64 -1.51 -14.30 15.59
CA GLY A 64 -0.98 -12.97 15.27
C GLY A 64 0.50 -12.78 15.64
N ALA A 65 1.17 -13.80 16.22
CA ALA A 65 2.60 -13.71 16.54
C ALA A 65 3.42 -13.58 15.27
N ILE A 66 4.38 -12.64 15.26
CA ILE A 66 5.25 -12.39 14.11
C ILE A 66 6.66 -12.90 14.37
N SER A 67 7.39 -13.24 13.29
CA SER A 67 8.74 -13.79 13.37
C SER A 67 9.58 -13.30 12.20
N TYR A 68 10.78 -12.82 12.49
CA TYR A 68 11.78 -12.42 11.50
C TYR A 68 12.18 -13.60 10.59
N LYS A 69 12.40 -13.31 9.30
CA LYS A 69 12.86 -14.27 8.29
C LYS A 69 14.14 -13.82 7.61
N ALA A 70 14.16 -12.60 7.05
CA ALA A 70 15.29 -12.10 6.28
C ALA A 70 15.29 -10.56 6.22
N THR A 71 16.41 -10.01 5.77
CA THR A 71 16.55 -8.59 5.38
C THR A 71 17.09 -8.54 3.96
N SER A 72 16.62 -7.59 3.15
CA SER A 72 17.17 -7.33 1.81
C SER A 72 18.60 -6.85 1.86
N ASP A 73 19.26 -6.78 0.70
CA ASP A 73 20.46 -5.97 0.54
C ASP A 73 20.19 -4.52 1.00
N ALA A 74 21.26 -3.85 1.46
CA ALA A 74 21.16 -2.50 1.98
C ALA A 74 20.72 -1.52 0.88
N VAL A 75 19.59 -0.83 1.13
CA VAL A 75 19.05 0.26 0.31
C VAL A 75 18.71 1.45 1.20
N ILE A 76 18.78 2.65 0.62
CA ILE A 76 18.55 3.88 1.39
C ILE A 76 17.06 4.05 1.64
N SER A 77 16.68 4.10 2.92
CA SER A 77 15.32 4.47 3.40
C SER A 77 14.18 3.91 2.54
N PRO A 78 14.03 2.55 2.44
CA PRO A 78 12.92 1.92 1.72
C PRO A 78 11.61 2.10 2.50
N SER A 79 11.13 3.35 2.58
CA SER A 79 10.09 3.78 3.52
C SER A 79 8.67 3.37 3.13
N TYR A 80 8.42 3.07 1.85
CA TYR A 80 7.12 2.56 1.40
C TYR A 80 7.29 1.45 0.36
N LEU A 81 6.42 0.45 0.42
CA LEU A 81 6.52 -0.77 -0.37
C LEU A 81 5.24 -1.05 -1.17
N ALA A 82 5.37 -1.76 -2.29
CA ALA A 82 4.29 -2.46 -2.94
C ALA A 82 4.72 -3.87 -3.35
N VAL A 83 3.84 -4.83 -3.15
CA VAL A 83 4.03 -6.22 -3.57
C VAL A 83 3.29 -6.44 -4.87
N HIS A 84 3.99 -6.96 -5.87
CA HIS A 84 3.38 -7.26 -7.16
C HIS A 84 2.36 -8.42 -7.02
N PRO A 85 1.22 -8.38 -7.73
CA PRO A 85 0.21 -9.44 -7.68
C PRO A 85 0.72 -10.84 -8.05
N ASN A 86 1.88 -10.95 -8.76
CA ASN A 86 2.52 -12.23 -9.05
C ASN A 86 3.13 -12.90 -7.82
N GLY A 87 3.23 -12.20 -6.67
CA GLY A 87 3.82 -12.70 -5.43
C GLY A 87 5.32 -12.90 -5.46
N LYS A 88 6.03 -12.38 -6.48
CA LYS A 88 7.48 -12.54 -6.64
C LYS A 88 8.25 -11.24 -6.54
N ASN A 89 7.68 -10.13 -6.98
CA ASN A 89 8.37 -8.85 -7.00
C ASN A 89 7.88 -7.92 -5.90
N VAL A 90 8.81 -7.23 -5.28
CA VAL A 90 8.57 -6.18 -4.28
C VAL A 90 9.27 -4.92 -4.74
N TYR A 91 8.59 -3.79 -4.66
CA TYR A 91 9.13 -2.48 -5.01
C TYR A 91 9.16 -1.58 -3.79
N ALA A 92 10.22 -0.79 -3.65
CA ALA A 92 10.40 0.15 -2.57
C ALA A 92 10.75 1.54 -3.10
N VAL A 93 10.17 2.60 -2.52
CA VAL A 93 10.72 3.94 -2.70
C VAL A 93 11.99 4.09 -1.87
N ASN A 94 12.93 4.89 -2.32
CA ASN A 94 14.11 5.30 -1.55
C ASN A 94 13.91 6.76 -1.15
N GLU A 95 13.39 6.98 0.08
CA GLU A 95 12.96 8.29 0.55
C GLU A 95 14.15 9.14 1.04
N PHE A 96 14.76 9.89 0.13
CA PHE A 96 15.82 10.86 0.39
C PHE A 96 15.89 11.91 -0.73
N ASP A 97 16.74 12.92 -0.58
CA ASP A 97 16.83 14.06 -1.51
C ASP A 97 17.54 13.78 -2.84
N GLY A 98 18.36 12.74 -2.89
CA GLY A 98 19.12 12.35 -4.06
C GLY A 98 20.59 12.78 -4.02
N GLY A 99 21.00 13.81 -3.32
CA GLY A 99 22.41 14.26 -3.22
C GLY A 99 23.10 14.57 -4.56
N GLU A 100 24.40 14.89 -4.51
CA GLU A 100 25.18 15.26 -5.73
C GLU A 100 25.52 14.04 -6.60
N ASP A 101 25.77 12.86 -6.00
CA ASP A 101 26.20 11.64 -6.69
C ASP A 101 25.15 10.52 -6.69
N SER A 102 23.92 10.80 -6.26
CA SER A 102 22.82 9.85 -6.15
C SER A 102 21.50 10.50 -6.55
N PHE A 103 20.50 9.70 -6.81
CA PHE A 103 19.15 10.17 -7.11
C PHE A 103 18.13 9.45 -6.24
N ALA A 104 17.08 10.17 -5.84
CA ALA A 104 15.93 9.54 -5.20
C ALA A 104 15.32 8.53 -6.16
N ALA A 105 15.08 7.33 -5.67
CA ALA A 105 14.86 6.15 -6.52
C ALA A 105 13.63 5.35 -6.15
N VAL A 106 13.31 4.40 -7.01
CA VAL A 106 12.49 3.23 -6.71
C VAL A 106 13.31 1.99 -7.02
N THR A 107 13.42 1.11 -6.03
CA THR A 107 14.16 -0.16 -6.12
C THR A 107 13.20 -1.32 -6.35
N ALA A 108 13.59 -2.24 -7.22
CA ALA A 108 12.92 -3.51 -7.46
C ALA A 108 13.68 -4.67 -6.81
N PHE A 109 12.93 -5.60 -6.22
CA PHE A 109 13.45 -6.84 -5.62
C PHE A 109 12.70 -8.06 -6.15
N GLU A 110 13.37 -9.20 -6.16
CA GLU A 110 12.76 -10.52 -6.32
C GLU A 110 12.70 -11.23 -4.97
N TYR A 111 11.50 -11.68 -4.59
CA TYR A 111 11.26 -12.46 -3.38
C TYR A 111 11.33 -13.95 -3.68
N ASN A 112 12.14 -14.68 -2.91
CA ASN A 112 12.23 -16.13 -2.96
C ASN A 112 11.49 -16.75 -1.74
N PRO A 113 10.39 -17.50 -1.94
CA PRO A 113 9.64 -18.10 -0.84
C PRO A 113 10.31 -19.32 -0.19
N GLU A 114 11.41 -19.85 -0.76
CA GLU A 114 12.10 -21.02 -0.21
C GLU A 114 13.04 -20.63 0.94
N ASP A 115 13.69 -19.48 0.83
CA ASP A 115 14.64 -18.97 1.81
C ASP A 115 14.29 -17.57 2.35
N TYR A 116 13.15 -17.00 1.90
CA TYR A 116 12.64 -15.68 2.24
C TYR A 116 13.52 -14.51 1.80
N SER A 117 14.53 -14.73 0.94
CA SER A 117 15.42 -13.67 0.48
C SER A 117 14.71 -12.67 -0.41
N LEU A 118 15.18 -11.40 -0.35
CA LEU A 118 14.85 -10.32 -1.27
C LEU A 118 16.10 -9.96 -2.06
N ALA A 119 16.23 -10.47 -3.28
CA ALA A 119 17.34 -10.17 -4.16
C ALA A 119 17.12 -8.83 -4.87
N TYR A 120 18.11 -7.94 -4.83
CA TYR A 120 18.11 -6.69 -5.58
C TYR A 120 18.09 -6.99 -7.10
N LEU A 121 17.16 -6.37 -7.82
CA LEU A 121 17.09 -6.45 -9.28
C LEU A 121 17.71 -5.21 -9.94
N ASN A 122 17.11 -4.06 -9.68
CA ASN A 122 17.61 -2.77 -10.15
C ASN A 122 16.95 -1.61 -9.39
N GLU A 123 17.46 -0.42 -9.60
CA GLU A 123 16.83 0.83 -9.18
C GLU A 123 16.76 1.83 -10.32
N VAL A 124 15.75 2.68 -10.32
CA VAL A 124 15.56 3.75 -11.30
C VAL A 124 15.16 5.05 -10.61
N SER A 125 15.49 6.19 -11.21
CA SER A 125 15.14 7.49 -10.66
C SER A 125 13.62 7.69 -10.56
N SER A 126 13.15 8.22 -9.42
CA SER A 126 11.79 8.73 -9.23
C SER A 126 11.57 10.10 -9.86
N VAL A 127 12.62 10.70 -10.44
CA VAL A 127 12.60 12.04 -11.08
C VAL A 127 12.11 13.15 -10.12
N GLY A 128 12.26 12.95 -8.82
CA GLY A 128 11.84 13.88 -7.77
C GLY A 128 12.63 13.65 -6.50
N GLN A 129 12.30 14.39 -5.46
CA GLN A 129 12.95 14.29 -4.16
C GLN A 129 11.99 13.71 -3.13
N TYR A 130 12.50 12.89 -2.22
CA TYR A 130 11.75 12.23 -1.15
C TYR A 130 10.50 11.49 -1.67
N PRO A 131 10.65 10.46 -2.54
CA PRO A 131 9.54 9.60 -2.88
C PRO A 131 9.08 8.85 -1.62
N CYS A 132 7.80 9.07 -1.23
CA CYS A 132 7.26 8.59 0.04
C CYS A 132 6.13 7.57 -0.09
N TYR A 133 5.70 7.31 -1.33
CA TYR A 133 4.62 6.37 -1.62
C TYR A 133 4.80 5.75 -3.00
N LEU A 134 4.42 4.49 -3.13
CA LEU A 134 4.27 3.85 -4.43
C LEU A 134 3.10 2.87 -4.43
N SER A 135 2.56 2.61 -5.61
CA SER A 135 1.57 1.57 -5.88
C SER A 135 1.82 0.93 -7.24
N ILE A 136 1.20 -0.23 -7.46
CA ILE A 136 1.21 -0.92 -8.75
C ILE A 136 -0.16 -0.72 -9.40
N ASP A 137 -0.19 -0.51 -10.71
CA ASP A 137 -1.43 -0.41 -11.46
C ASP A 137 -2.18 -1.75 -11.52
N ASN A 138 -3.48 -1.72 -11.80
CA ASN A 138 -4.33 -2.92 -11.80
C ASN A 138 -3.91 -3.98 -12.82
N SER A 139 -3.14 -3.60 -13.84
CA SER A 139 -2.61 -4.55 -14.84
C SER A 139 -1.29 -5.20 -14.41
N GLY A 140 -0.64 -4.72 -13.35
CA GLY A 140 0.67 -5.16 -12.90
C GLY A 140 1.81 -4.78 -13.85
N LYS A 141 1.65 -3.74 -14.68
CA LYS A 141 2.65 -3.34 -15.66
C LYS A 141 3.40 -2.08 -15.31
N PHE A 142 2.93 -1.34 -14.31
CA PHE A 142 3.52 -0.06 -13.93
C PHE A 142 3.59 0.09 -12.42
N VAL A 143 4.69 0.67 -11.97
CA VAL A 143 4.79 1.29 -10.65
C VAL A 143 4.51 2.77 -10.78
N MET A 144 3.66 3.31 -9.93
CA MET A 144 3.40 4.74 -9.78
C MET A 144 4.01 5.20 -8.47
N ALA A 145 4.78 6.29 -8.46
CA ALA A 145 5.36 6.83 -7.23
C ALA A 145 5.03 8.32 -7.04
N ALA A 146 4.91 8.73 -5.78
CA ALA A 146 4.70 10.11 -5.36
C ALA A 146 5.94 10.65 -4.65
N ASN A 147 6.45 11.80 -5.11
CA ASN A 147 7.62 12.50 -4.59
C ASN A 147 7.17 13.65 -3.70
N TYR A 148 7.40 13.55 -2.40
CA TYR A 148 6.89 14.50 -1.40
C TYR A 148 7.51 15.88 -1.58
N VAL A 149 8.82 16.03 -1.42
CA VAL A 149 9.51 17.30 -1.62
C VAL A 149 9.55 17.69 -3.10
N GLY A 150 9.63 16.70 -3.98
CA GLY A 150 9.50 16.91 -5.42
C GLY A 150 8.14 17.44 -5.86
N GLY A 151 7.06 17.30 -5.08
CA GLY A 151 5.69 17.72 -5.42
C GLY A 151 5.26 17.20 -6.79
N SER A 152 5.44 15.90 -7.03
CA SER A 152 5.24 15.32 -8.36
C SER A 152 4.88 13.84 -8.26
N VAL A 153 4.36 13.30 -9.35
CA VAL A 153 4.14 11.85 -9.51
C VAL A 153 4.80 11.33 -10.76
N VAL A 154 5.19 10.07 -10.73
CA VAL A 154 5.91 9.40 -11.82
C VAL A 154 5.32 8.03 -12.12
N LEU A 155 5.39 7.63 -13.39
CA LEU A 155 5.02 6.31 -13.90
C LEU A 155 6.27 5.57 -14.37
N LEU A 156 6.50 4.38 -13.84
CA LEU A 156 7.66 3.54 -14.12
C LEU A 156 7.17 2.21 -14.72
N PRO A 157 7.51 1.86 -15.96
CA PRO A 157 7.17 0.57 -16.54
C PRO A 157 7.86 -0.58 -15.79
N ILE A 158 7.13 -1.66 -15.52
CA ILE A 158 7.68 -2.94 -15.10
C ILE A 158 8.06 -3.69 -16.38
N ILE A 159 9.34 -4.06 -16.50
CA ILE A 159 9.91 -4.75 -17.65
C ILE A 159 10.19 -6.24 -17.32
N GLU A 160 10.99 -6.92 -18.13
CA GLU A 160 11.29 -8.33 -17.94
C GLU A 160 11.80 -8.64 -16.55
N ASP A 161 11.40 -9.79 -16.00
CA ASP A 161 11.79 -10.32 -14.69
C ASP A 161 11.44 -9.39 -13.49
N GLY A 162 10.50 -8.46 -13.68
CA GLY A 162 10.07 -7.55 -12.63
C GLY A 162 11.00 -6.36 -12.40
N MET A 163 12.01 -6.16 -13.21
CA MET A 163 12.85 -4.96 -13.19
C MET A 163 12.02 -3.71 -13.58
N LEU A 164 12.49 -2.55 -13.14
CA LEU A 164 11.90 -1.26 -13.51
C LEU A 164 12.62 -0.67 -14.73
N GLY A 165 11.84 -0.17 -15.69
CA GLY A 165 12.33 0.69 -16.77
C GLY A 165 12.41 2.14 -16.33
N ASN A 166 13.09 2.97 -17.14
CA ASN A 166 13.09 4.42 -16.92
C ASN A 166 11.66 4.97 -16.96
N TYR A 167 11.42 6.09 -16.26
CA TYR A 167 10.10 6.70 -16.23
C TYR A 167 9.54 6.98 -17.64
N SER A 168 8.25 6.73 -17.79
CA SER A 168 7.52 6.98 -19.04
C SER A 168 6.63 8.22 -18.94
N SER A 169 6.23 8.61 -17.73
CA SER A 169 5.44 9.80 -17.48
C SER A 169 5.82 10.47 -16.17
N TYR A 170 5.89 11.79 -16.17
CA TYR A 170 6.15 12.63 -15.00
C TYR A 170 5.14 13.77 -14.96
N LYS A 171 4.54 14.03 -13.78
CA LYS A 171 3.60 15.12 -13.57
C LYS A 171 3.99 15.92 -12.35
N LYS A 172 4.40 17.17 -12.56
CA LYS A 172 4.62 18.15 -11.51
C LYS A 172 3.26 18.73 -11.10
N HIS A 173 3.00 18.79 -9.80
CA HIS A 173 1.82 19.44 -9.26
C HIS A 173 2.06 20.93 -9.03
N GLU A 174 0.97 21.67 -8.88
CA GLU A 174 0.99 23.10 -8.62
C GLU A 174 0.05 23.45 -7.45
N GLY A 175 0.45 24.41 -6.64
CA GLY A 175 -0.33 24.86 -5.49
C GLY A 175 0.53 25.09 -4.27
N GLY A 176 -0.13 25.47 -3.20
CA GLY A 176 0.48 25.77 -1.90
C GLY A 176 -0.46 26.62 -1.06
N SER A 177 -0.12 26.85 0.20
CA SER A 177 -0.86 27.72 1.11
C SER A 177 0.06 28.51 2.03
N SER A 178 -0.51 29.23 2.99
CA SER A 178 0.28 29.93 4.02
C SER A 178 0.70 29.02 5.18
N HIS A 179 0.29 27.75 5.19
CA HIS A 179 0.73 26.79 6.19
C HIS A 179 2.21 26.43 5.98
N PRO A 180 3.05 26.37 7.02
CA PRO A 180 4.51 26.10 6.86
C PRO A 180 4.85 24.79 6.14
N ARG A 181 3.94 23.80 6.18
CA ARG A 181 4.10 22.51 5.48
C ARG A 181 3.35 22.45 4.13
N GLN A 182 2.98 23.61 3.60
CA GLN A 182 2.29 23.76 2.30
C GLN A 182 2.90 24.92 1.50
N ASP A 183 4.19 25.17 1.68
CA ASP A 183 4.96 26.19 0.94
C ASP A 183 5.11 25.84 -0.54
N ALA A 184 4.94 24.57 -0.89
CA ALA A 184 4.96 23.99 -2.23
C ALA A 184 4.02 22.76 -2.32
N PRO A 185 3.77 22.20 -3.51
CA PRO A 185 3.13 20.88 -3.62
C PRO A 185 3.96 19.80 -2.94
N HIS A 186 3.28 18.89 -2.24
CA HIS A 186 3.86 17.74 -1.55
C HIS A 186 3.03 16.49 -1.83
N ALA A 187 3.27 15.86 -3.00
CA ALA A 187 2.56 14.65 -3.39
C ALA A 187 2.86 13.52 -2.40
N HIS A 188 1.82 12.99 -1.74
CA HIS A 188 2.00 12.01 -0.68
C HIS A 188 1.45 10.62 -1.00
N GLN A 189 0.56 10.49 -1.96
CA GLN A 189 0.03 9.20 -2.40
C GLN A 189 -0.33 9.24 -3.88
N ILE A 190 -0.18 8.10 -4.57
CA ILE A 190 -0.75 7.86 -5.89
C ILE A 190 -1.27 6.43 -5.94
N ILE A 191 -2.56 6.25 -6.25
CA ILE A 191 -3.21 4.95 -6.33
C ILE A 191 -4.18 4.89 -7.50
N GLN A 192 -4.36 3.69 -8.06
CA GLN A 192 -5.38 3.44 -9.06
C GLN A 192 -6.68 2.98 -8.39
N HIS A 193 -7.81 3.49 -8.86
CA HIS A 193 -9.12 3.01 -8.43
C HIS A 193 -9.33 1.56 -8.88
N PRO A 194 -9.73 0.64 -7.98
CA PRO A 194 -9.72 -0.80 -8.27
C PRO A 194 -10.69 -1.23 -9.37
N ARG A 195 -11.76 -0.46 -9.63
CA ARG A 195 -12.84 -0.86 -10.56
C ARG A 195 -12.84 -0.09 -11.88
N ASN A 196 -12.56 1.23 -11.88
CA ASN A 196 -12.67 2.06 -13.11
C ASN A 196 -11.33 2.37 -13.76
N GLY A 197 -10.21 1.97 -13.12
CA GLY A 197 -8.86 2.13 -13.68
C GLY A 197 -8.30 3.56 -13.69
N LEU A 198 -9.06 4.56 -13.21
CA LEU A 198 -8.56 5.92 -13.07
C LEU A 198 -7.61 6.02 -11.88
N VAL A 199 -6.71 6.99 -11.92
CA VAL A 199 -5.67 7.19 -10.91
C VAL A 199 -5.97 8.44 -10.11
N ALA A 200 -5.86 8.34 -8.78
CA ALA A 200 -5.91 9.46 -7.86
C ALA A 200 -4.53 9.73 -7.29
N ALA A 201 -4.08 10.99 -7.33
CA ALA A 201 -2.85 11.44 -6.70
C ALA A 201 -3.18 12.51 -5.64
N VAL A 202 -2.75 12.26 -4.41
CA VAL A 202 -3.01 13.11 -3.25
C VAL A 202 -1.83 14.03 -3.03
N ASP A 203 -2.10 15.32 -2.87
CA ASP A 203 -1.07 16.32 -2.62
C ASP A 203 -1.40 17.11 -1.35
N LEU A 204 -0.59 16.89 -0.33
CA LEU A 204 -0.71 17.52 0.98
C LEU A 204 -0.45 19.03 0.88
N GLY A 205 0.57 19.43 0.13
CA GLY A 205 0.98 20.82 0.02
C GLY A 205 0.01 21.67 -0.79
N ALA A 206 -0.58 21.08 -1.83
CA ALA A 206 -1.53 21.77 -2.71
C ALA A 206 -2.98 21.77 -2.19
N ASP A 207 -3.31 21.04 -1.11
CA ASP A 207 -4.69 20.75 -0.65
C ASP A 207 -5.56 20.18 -1.77
N LYS A 208 -5.04 19.20 -2.52
CA LYS A 208 -5.72 18.66 -3.70
C LYS A 208 -5.60 17.16 -3.83
N ILE A 209 -6.60 16.58 -4.45
CA ILE A 209 -6.53 15.23 -5.01
C ILE A 209 -6.77 15.34 -6.51
N TYR A 210 -5.76 14.96 -7.29
CA TYR A 210 -5.80 14.99 -8.75
C TYR A 210 -6.34 13.67 -9.29
N ALA A 211 -7.16 13.74 -10.37
CA ALA A 211 -7.55 12.58 -11.13
C ALA A 211 -6.79 12.50 -12.45
N TYR A 212 -6.28 11.33 -12.76
CA TYR A 212 -5.59 11.01 -14.02
C TYR A 212 -6.22 9.80 -14.69
N GLU A 213 -6.08 9.75 -16.01
CA GLU A 213 -6.24 8.54 -16.81
C GLU A 213 -4.89 7.90 -17.01
N LEU A 214 -4.78 6.60 -16.76
CA LEU A 214 -3.60 5.82 -17.10
C LEU A 214 -3.77 5.24 -18.52
N ASP A 215 -3.07 5.80 -19.48
CA ASP A 215 -2.92 5.22 -20.82
C ASP A 215 -1.82 4.16 -20.77
N THR A 216 -2.19 2.89 -20.71
CA THR A 216 -1.24 1.77 -20.65
C THR A 216 -0.55 1.48 -21.98
N VAL A 217 -1.07 1.98 -23.11
CA VAL A 217 -0.46 1.83 -24.44
C VAL A 217 0.55 2.95 -24.68
N GLY A 218 0.13 4.19 -24.44
CA GLY A 218 1.01 5.36 -24.53
C GLY A 218 1.95 5.51 -23.33
N GLN A 219 1.75 4.71 -22.28
CA GLN A 219 2.52 4.73 -21.03
C GLN A 219 2.54 6.13 -20.39
N THR A 220 1.37 6.76 -20.27
CA THR A 220 1.26 8.12 -19.76
C THR A 220 0.16 8.26 -18.71
N LEU A 221 0.39 9.17 -17.76
CA LEU A 221 -0.64 9.69 -16.86
C LEU A 221 -1.21 10.98 -17.49
N ASN A 222 -2.47 10.97 -17.88
CA ASN A 222 -3.14 12.12 -18.49
C ASN A 222 -4.02 12.81 -17.45
N TYR A 223 -3.71 14.07 -17.10
CA TYR A 223 -4.50 14.84 -16.15
C TYR A 223 -5.93 15.02 -16.67
N LEU A 224 -6.90 14.70 -15.83
CA LEU A 224 -8.33 14.86 -16.14
C LEU A 224 -8.91 16.09 -15.43
N ARG A 225 -8.72 16.18 -14.11
CA ARG A 225 -9.29 17.24 -13.25
C ARG A 225 -8.77 17.19 -11.83
N ASP A 226 -9.07 18.22 -11.04
CA ASP A 226 -9.07 18.11 -9.60
C ASP A 226 -10.26 17.23 -9.18
N PHE A 227 -10.00 16.16 -8.44
CA PHE A 227 -11.03 15.20 -8.00
C PHE A 227 -11.71 15.69 -6.74
N ILE A 228 -10.94 15.99 -5.70
CA ILE A 228 -11.40 16.55 -4.44
C ILE A 228 -10.49 17.71 -4.06
N ASN A 229 -11.09 18.80 -3.59
CA ASN A 229 -10.40 19.89 -2.93
C ASN A 229 -10.85 19.89 -1.46
N PRO A 230 -10.03 19.36 -0.53
CA PRO A 230 -10.29 19.45 0.89
C PRO A 230 -10.33 20.89 1.39
N PRO A 231 -10.73 21.15 2.63
CA PRO A 231 -10.61 22.49 3.21
C PRO A 231 -9.19 23.03 3.11
N ARG A 232 -9.08 24.35 3.08
CA ARG A 232 -7.75 25.00 3.07
C ARG A 232 -6.94 24.60 4.30
N MET A 233 -5.66 24.31 4.12
CA MET A 233 -4.72 23.87 5.14
C MET A 233 -5.06 22.50 5.75
N ALA A 234 -5.90 21.71 5.08
CA ALA A 234 -6.24 20.38 5.56
C ALA A 234 -5.10 19.37 5.45
N GLY A 235 -4.29 19.51 4.41
CA GLY A 235 -3.18 18.61 4.13
C GLY A 235 -3.63 17.17 3.92
N PRO A 236 -4.33 16.85 2.81
CA PRO A 236 -4.70 15.48 2.49
C PRO A 236 -3.44 14.65 2.32
N ARG A 237 -3.42 13.48 2.97
CA ARG A 237 -2.24 12.61 2.99
C ARG A 237 -2.45 11.29 2.28
N HIS A 238 -3.45 10.54 2.70
CA HIS A 238 -3.84 9.26 2.13
C HIS A 238 -5.34 9.22 1.87
N ILE A 239 -5.71 8.47 0.84
CA ILE A 239 -7.09 8.10 0.57
C ILE A 239 -7.24 6.59 0.50
N VAL A 240 -8.45 6.12 0.71
CA VAL A 240 -8.83 4.74 0.41
C VAL A 240 -10.21 4.74 -0.26
N PHE A 241 -10.35 3.97 -1.33
CA PHE A 241 -11.63 3.73 -1.99
C PHE A 241 -12.36 2.56 -1.33
N HIS A 242 -13.66 2.70 -1.13
CA HIS A 242 -14.47 1.56 -0.69
C HIS A 242 -14.45 0.47 -1.77
N PRO A 243 -14.26 -0.82 -1.41
CA PRO A 243 -14.07 -1.89 -2.40
C PRO A 243 -15.29 -2.09 -3.33
N GLU A 244 -16.50 -1.83 -2.85
CA GLU A 244 -17.75 -2.12 -3.56
C GLU A 244 -18.58 -0.87 -3.90
N LYS A 245 -18.44 0.23 -3.13
CA LYS A 245 -19.24 1.47 -3.27
C LYS A 245 -18.39 2.58 -3.91
N ASP A 246 -19.06 3.54 -4.55
CA ASP A 246 -18.39 4.74 -5.10
C ASP A 246 -18.18 5.79 -4.00
N ILE A 247 -17.42 5.39 -2.98
CA ILE A 247 -17.10 6.17 -1.79
C ILE A 247 -15.59 6.21 -1.63
N VAL A 248 -15.07 7.38 -1.30
CA VAL A 248 -13.68 7.62 -0.96
C VAL A 248 -13.57 8.26 0.42
N TYR A 249 -12.57 7.84 1.18
CA TYR A 249 -12.21 8.39 2.48
C TYR A 249 -10.86 9.08 2.35
N VAL A 250 -10.82 10.37 2.71
CA VAL A 250 -9.64 11.21 2.62
C VAL A 250 -9.13 11.53 4.02
N LEU A 251 -7.95 11.07 4.36
CA LEU A 251 -7.29 11.41 5.61
C LEU A 251 -6.50 12.71 5.44
N ASN A 252 -6.89 13.74 6.17
CA ASN A 252 -6.22 15.04 6.23
C ASN A 252 -5.27 15.06 7.41
N GLU A 253 -3.96 15.14 7.13
CA GLU A 253 -2.92 15.08 8.16
C GLU A 253 -2.92 16.29 9.08
N LEU A 254 -2.97 17.52 8.49
CA LEU A 254 -2.69 18.75 9.22
C LEU A 254 -3.82 19.19 10.14
N ILE A 255 -5.07 18.86 9.80
CA ILE A 255 -6.23 19.19 10.63
C ILE A 255 -6.82 17.97 11.34
N GLY A 256 -6.22 16.78 11.17
CA GLY A 256 -6.64 15.55 11.83
C GLY A 256 -8.10 15.18 11.57
N THR A 257 -8.50 15.09 10.30
CA THR A 257 -9.88 14.73 9.93
C THR A 257 -9.92 13.65 8.85
N ILE A 258 -11.05 12.94 8.78
CA ILE A 258 -11.40 12.12 7.62
C ILE A 258 -12.59 12.77 6.91
N GLU A 259 -12.42 13.09 5.62
CA GLU A 259 -13.50 13.51 4.74
C GLU A 259 -14.05 12.29 4.01
N VAL A 260 -15.39 12.14 4.00
CA VAL A 260 -16.11 11.08 3.31
C VAL A 260 -16.82 11.69 2.12
N ALA A 261 -16.63 11.15 0.93
CA ALA A 261 -17.24 11.67 -0.28
C ALA A 261 -17.70 10.56 -1.22
N THR A 262 -18.78 10.82 -1.97
CA THR A 262 -19.19 10.00 -3.12
C THR A 262 -18.68 10.59 -4.42
N PHE A 263 -18.48 9.75 -5.41
CA PHE A 263 -17.95 10.13 -6.71
C PHE A 263 -18.56 9.29 -7.84
N SER A 264 -18.48 9.80 -9.07
CA SER A 264 -18.86 9.06 -10.26
C SER A 264 -17.72 8.21 -10.83
N ASP A 265 -18.04 7.28 -11.74
CA ASP A 265 -17.08 6.43 -12.45
C ASP A 265 -15.91 7.19 -13.11
N SER A 266 -16.08 8.48 -13.36
CA SER A 266 -15.03 9.34 -13.95
C SER A 266 -14.21 10.09 -12.89
N LEU A 267 -14.19 9.66 -11.62
CA LEU A 267 -13.61 10.36 -10.47
C LEU A 267 -14.01 11.83 -10.43
N ARG A 268 -15.31 12.08 -10.50
CA ARG A 268 -15.89 13.40 -10.29
C ARG A 268 -16.60 13.39 -8.94
N LEU A 269 -16.22 14.29 -8.06
CA LEU A 269 -16.92 14.48 -6.77
C LEU A 269 -18.42 14.72 -7.00
N GLU A 270 -19.25 13.94 -6.35
CA GLU A 270 -20.71 14.11 -6.38
C GLU A 270 -21.22 14.76 -5.11
N GLN A 271 -20.82 14.24 -3.95
CA GLN A 271 -21.24 14.75 -2.65
C GLN A 271 -20.17 14.58 -1.60
N LYS A 272 -19.99 15.59 -0.75
CA LYS A 272 -19.30 15.47 0.54
C LYS A 272 -20.32 14.99 1.56
N VAL A 273 -20.13 13.76 2.07
CA VAL A 273 -21.06 13.07 2.97
C VAL A 273 -20.82 13.50 4.42
N GLN A 274 -19.56 13.52 4.82
CA GLN A 274 -19.17 13.74 6.21
C GLN A 274 -17.74 14.30 6.29
N MET A 275 -17.47 15.03 7.37
CA MET A 275 -16.12 15.28 7.86
C MET A 275 -16.10 14.92 9.35
N ILE A 276 -15.23 14.02 9.76
CA ILE A 276 -15.10 13.55 11.15
C ILE A 276 -13.69 13.81 11.66
N ALA A 277 -13.57 14.35 12.87
CA ALA A 277 -12.30 14.56 13.52
C ALA A 277 -11.72 13.23 14.06
N LEU A 278 -10.40 13.09 14.00
CA LEU A 278 -9.69 11.98 14.64
C LEU A 278 -9.72 12.13 16.15
N GLN A 279 -9.65 13.36 16.67
CA GLN A 279 -9.62 13.67 18.09
C GLN A 279 -11.02 13.76 18.69
N GLU A 280 -11.09 13.56 20.02
CA GLU A 280 -12.27 13.88 20.82
C GLU A 280 -12.43 15.40 20.99
N ASN A 281 -13.67 15.85 21.17
CA ASN A 281 -13.93 17.23 21.46
C ASN A 281 -13.27 17.65 22.79
N GLY A 282 -12.46 18.72 22.72
CA GLY A 282 -11.73 19.24 23.90
C GLY A 282 -10.34 18.63 24.09
N ASP A 283 -9.87 17.77 23.22
CA ASP A 283 -8.46 17.39 23.14
C ASP A 283 -7.71 18.49 22.39
N ASP A 284 -6.75 19.11 23.05
CA ASP A 284 -5.94 20.24 22.55
C ASP A 284 -4.56 19.82 22.00
N ARG A 285 -4.26 18.51 21.99
CA ARG A 285 -3.04 17.99 21.38
C ARG A 285 -3.12 18.13 19.87
N GLU A 286 -1.98 18.43 19.23
CA GLU A 286 -1.93 18.58 17.77
C GLU A 286 -2.15 17.20 17.09
N PRO A 287 -3.15 17.08 16.18
CA PRO A 287 -3.34 15.86 15.41
C PRO A 287 -2.29 15.70 14.32
N SER A 288 -2.00 14.46 13.96
CA SER A 288 -1.13 14.14 12.82
C SER A 288 -1.58 12.83 12.18
N GLY A 289 -2.64 12.88 11.35
CA GLY A 289 -3.14 11.71 10.65
C GLY A 289 -2.05 11.07 9.76
N ALA A 290 -1.95 9.73 9.75
CA ALA A 290 -0.93 9.06 8.94
C ALA A 290 -1.49 8.05 7.94
N ALA A 291 -1.91 6.89 8.36
CA ALA A 291 -2.45 5.85 7.49
C ALA A 291 -3.97 5.73 7.63
N ILE A 292 -4.62 5.30 6.56
CA ILE A 292 -6.04 4.98 6.53
C ILE A 292 -6.24 3.70 5.71
N LYS A 293 -6.98 2.74 6.25
CA LYS A 293 -7.24 1.43 5.63
C LYS A 293 -8.69 1.02 5.86
N ILE A 294 -9.27 0.33 4.87
CA ILE A 294 -10.55 -0.35 5.01
C ILE A 294 -10.27 -1.83 5.30
N HIS A 295 -11.00 -2.40 6.25
CA HIS A 295 -11.02 -3.82 6.50
C HIS A 295 -11.46 -4.60 5.25
N PRO A 296 -10.91 -5.79 4.95
CA PRO A 296 -11.28 -6.56 3.74
C PRO A 296 -12.79 -6.82 3.58
N SER A 297 -13.57 -6.86 4.67
CA SER A 297 -15.04 -6.98 4.60
C SER A 297 -15.76 -5.73 4.08
N GLY A 298 -15.09 -4.59 3.96
CA GLY A 298 -15.73 -3.31 3.63
C GLY A 298 -16.57 -2.70 4.76
N GLN A 299 -16.63 -3.31 5.95
CA GLN A 299 -17.52 -2.86 7.04
C GLN A 299 -16.85 -1.91 8.03
N PHE A 300 -15.52 -1.93 8.10
CA PHE A 300 -14.75 -1.14 9.05
C PHE A 300 -13.66 -0.35 8.37
N LEU A 301 -13.35 0.80 8.94
CA LEU A 301 -12.24 1.65 8.53
C LEU A 301 -11.40 1.96 9.75
N TYR A 302 -10.09 1.99 9.55
CA TYR A 302 -9.12 2.36 10.58
C TYR A 302 -8.24 3.50 10.10
N ALA A 303 -7.82 4.35 11.05
CA ALA A 303 -6.89 5.44 10.78
C ALA A 303 -5.91 5.60 11.93
N SER A 304 -4.64 5.90 11.62
CA SER A 304 -3.64 6.20 12.64
C SER A 304 -3.46 7.69 12.86
N ASN A 305 -3.22 8.07 14.12
CA ASN A 305 -2.96 9.43 14.56
C ASN A 305 -1.65 9.45 15.36
N ARG A 306 -0.69 10.23 14.89
CA ARG A 306 0.69 10.30 15.41
C ARG A 306 0.89 11.44 16.41
N GLY A 307 2.15 11.83 16.60
CA GLY A 307 2.54 12.96 17.43
C GLY A 307 2.40 12.63 18.92
N GLU A 308 1.73 13.49 19.65
CA GLU A 308 1.47 13.28 21.08
C GLU A 308 0.37 12.26 21.37
N ILE A 309 -0.48 11.95 20.37
CA ILE A 309 -1.68 11.14 20.52
C ILE A 309 -1.36 9.64 20.43
N ASN A 310 -0.72 9.20 19.33
CA ASN A 310 -0.25 7.82 19.11
C ASN A 310 -1.33 6.75 19.30
N GLU A 311 -2.35 6.79 18.46
CA GLU A 311 -3.49 5.86 18.53
C GLU A 311 -3.96 5.38 17.14
N ILE A 312 -4.72 4.30 17.14
CA ILE A 312 -5.49 3.80 16.01
C ILE A 312 -6.97 4.03 16.29
N LEU A 313 -7.63 4.75 15.41
CA LEU A 313 -9.07 4.95 15.46
C LEU A 313 -9.76 3.87 14.63
N ALA A 314 -10.86 3.35 15.17
CA ALA A 314 -11.72 2.38 14.50
C ALA A 314 -13.10 2.99 14.23
N PHE A 315 -13.62 2.74 13.04
CA PHE A 315 -14.93 3.19 12.60
C PHE A 315 -15.71 2.06 11.94
N ARG A 316 -17.03 2.03 12.15
CA ARG A 316 -17.96 1.27 11.34
C ARG A 316 -18.37 2.12 10.13
N ILE A 317 -18.40 1.51 8.95
CA ILE A 317 -18.90 2.13 7.73
C ILE A 317 -20.41 1.87 7.63
N GLY A 318 -21.20 2.93 7.60
CA GLY A 318 -22.64 2.87 7.42
C GLY A 318 -23.06 2.66 5.96
N ASP A 319 -24.36 2.63 5.72
CA ASP A 319 -24.92 2.29 4.40
C ASP A 319 -24.57 3.34 3.34
N ASN A 320 -24.54 4.61 3.72
CA ASN A 320 -24.17 5.74 2.85
C ASN A 320 -22.67 6.07 2.90
N GLY A 321 -21.87 5.22 3.58
CA GLY A 321 -20.43 5.43 3.74
C GLY A 321 -20.05 6.30 4.93
N GLU A 322 -20.99 6.83 5.69
CA GLU A 322 -20.71 7.60 6.90
C GLU A 322 -19.93 6.75 7.92
N LEU A 323 -19.01 7.40 8.63
CA LEU A 323 -18.19 6.77 9.65
C LEU A 323 -18.81 6.95 11.03
N ILE A 324 -19.01 5.84 11.72
CA ILE A 324 -19.48 5.78 13.11
C ILE A 324 -18.32 5.31 13.96
N LYS A 325 -17.82 6.17 14.86
CA LYS A 325 -16.67 5.86 15.71
C LYS A 325 -16.98 4.66 16.61
N ILE A 326 -16.10 3.65 16.58
CA ILE A 326 -16.11 2.48 17.47
C ILE A 326 -15.26 2.78 18.70
N GLY A 327 -14.04 3.25 18.49
CA GLY A 327 -13.11 3.54 19.57
C GLY A 327 -11.80 4.13 19.07
N ALA A 328 -10.94 4.46 20.04
CA ALA A 328 -9.56 4.85 19.86
C ALA A 328 -8.69 3.92 20.71
N TYR A 329 -7.64 3.36 20.12
CA TYR A 329 -6.81 2.33 20.73
C TYR A 329 -5.36 2.82 20.74
N PRO A 330 -4.64 2.77 21.88
CA PRO A 330 -3.22 3.14 21.91
C PRO A 330 -2.44 2.36 20.85
N SER A 331 -1.50 2.99 20.14
CA SER A 331 -0.62 2.25 19.23
C SER A 331 0.41 1.37 19.96
N GLN A 332 0.48 1.47 21.29
CA GLN A 332 1.47 0.87 22.18
C GLN A 332 2.92 1.22 21.80
N GLY A 333 3.10 2.34 21.15
CA GLY A 333 4.39 2.88 20.75
C GLY A 333 4.26 4.34 20.37
N LYS A 334 5.22 4.85 19.62
CA LYS A 334 5.25 6.25 19.16
C LYS A 334 5.33 6.30 17.64
N THR A 335 4.63 7.30 17.08
CA THR A 335 4.58 7.57 15.66
C THR A 335 4.08 6.35 14.86
N PRO A 336 2.81 5.90 15.05
CA PRO A 336 2.21 4.85 14.22
C PRO A 336 2.04 5.35 12.77
N ARG A 337 3.14 5.29 11.99
CA ARG A 337 3.19 5.88 10.65
C ARG A 337 2.38 5.08 9.64
N ASP A 338 2.38 3.75 9.75
CA ASP A 338 1.56 2.85 8.96
C ASP A 338 1.03 1.72 9.84
N PHE A 339 -0.02 1.10 9.39
CA PHE A 339 -0.53 -0.16 9.90
C PHE A 339 -1.12 -0.95 8.72
N GLU A 340 -1.22 -2.26 8.86
CA GLU A 340 -1.83 -3.07 7.81
C GLU A 340 -2.75 -4.12 8.43
N VAL A 341 -3.90 -4.33 7.79
CA VAL A 341 -4.83 -5.42 8.14
C VAL A 341 -4.42 -6.64 7.31
N ASP A 342 -4.27 -7.80 7.96
CA ASP A 342 -3.91 -9.01 7.26
C ASP A 342 -4.98 -9.43 6.24
N PRO A 343 -4.64 -10.21 5.20
CA PRO A 343 -5.60 -10.57 4.14
C PRO A 343 -6.86 -11.31 4.63
N SER A 344 -6.81 -11.96 5.79
CA SER A 344 -7.98 -12.59 6.41
C SER A 344 -8.90 -11.61 7.13
N GLY A 345 -8.43 -10.38 7.39
CA GLY A 345 -9.12 -9.38 8.20
C GLY A 345 -9.03 -9.61 9.70
N ARG A 346 -8.35 -10.67 10.15
CA ARG A 346 -8.35 -11.04 11.57
C ARG A 346 -7.38 -10.25 12.43
N PHE A 347 -6.24 -9.85 11.86
CA PHE A 347 -5.19 -9.17 12.61
C PHE A 347 -4.83 -7.83 11.97
N MET A 348 -4.39 -6.92 12.82
CA MET A 348 -3.77 -5.65 12.41
C MET A 348 -2.36 -5.58 12.97
N LEU A 349 -1.40 -5.24 12.11
CA LEU A 349 -0.03 -4.94 12.50
C LEU A 349 0.17 -3.43 12.49
N VAL A 350 0.66 -2.84 13.58
CA VAL A 350 0.89 -1.39 13.72
C VAL A 350 2.39 -1.11 13.78
N ALA A 351 2.91 -0.35 12.82
CA ALA A 351 4.31 0.05 12.75
C ALA A 351 4.55 1.37 13.49
N ASN A 352 5.20 1.29 14.64
CA ASN A 352 5.55 2.41 15.51
C ASN A 352 6.99 2.86 15.22
N GLN A 353 7.14 3.86 14.36
CA GLN A 353 8.42 4.35 13.84
C GLN A 353 9.43 4.67 14.95
N ASP A 354 9.04 5.49 15.94
CA ASP A 354 9.98 6.09 16.91
C ASP A 354 10.27 5.20 18.12
N THR A 355 9.49 4.13 18.31
CA THR A 355 9.75 3.11 19.33
C THR A 355 10.33 1.83 18.77
N ASN A 356 10.58 1.77 17.45
CA ASN A 356 11.16 0.59 16.80
C ASN A 356 10.37 -0.70 17.08
N THR A 357 9.03 -0.65 16.98
CA THR A 357 8.18 -1.79 17.28
C THR A 357 7.08 -2.00 16.24
N ILE A 358 6.73 -3.27 16.04
CA ILE A 358 5.46 -3.66 15.41
C ILE A 358 4.59 -4.35 16.48
N VAL A 359 3.37 -3.86 16.62
CA VAL A 359 2.39 -4.38 17.58
C VAL A 359 1.27 -5.09 16.82
N THR A 360 0.81 -6.23 17.35
CA THR A 360 -0.31 -6.97 16.76
C THR A 360 -1.58 -6.80 17.57
N TYR A 361 -2.66 -6.40 16.90
CA TYR A 361 -4.03 -6.45 17.42
C TYR A 361 -4.84 -7.55 16.73
N GLU A 362 -5.74 -8.21 17.46
CA GLU A 362 -6.80 -9.00 16.86
C GLU A 362 -8.02 -8.09 16.61
N ILE A 363 -8.67 -8.23 15.45
CA ILE A 363 -9.86 -7.48 15.07
C ILE A 363 -11.10 -8.31 15.40
N ASN A 364 -12.00 -7.79 16.23
CA ASN A 364 -13.30 -8.38 16.43
C ASN A 364 -14.13 -8.27 15.13
N GLN A 365 -14.43 -9.40 14.53
CA GLN A 365 -15.07 -9.47 13.21
C GLN A 365 -16.53 -8.96 13.17
N GLU A 366 -17.19 -8.87 14.33
CA GLU A 366 -18.57 -8.39 14.47
C GLU A 366 -18.64 -6.90 14.79
N THR A 367 -17.72 -6.43 15.66
CA THR A 367 -17.75 -5.05 16.18
C THR A 367 -16.73 -4.12 15.54
N GLY A 368 -15.62 -4.65 14.99
CA GLY A 368 -14.49 -3.88 14.48
C GLY A 368 -13.53 -3.37 15.58
N GLU A 369 -13.76 -3.75 16.83
CA GLU A 369 -12.89 -3.38 17.95
C GLU A 369 -11.52 -4.04 17.84
N LEU A 370 -10.47 -3.33 18.29
CA LEU A 370 -9.12 -3.86 18.39
C LEU A 370 -8.89 -4.48 19.77
N ILE A 371 -8.44 -5.72 19.76
CA ILE A 371 -8.13 -6.49 20.96
C ILE A 371 -6.62 -6.66 21.02
N ASP A 372 -6.01 -6.19 22.10
CA ASP A 372 -4.58 -6.35 22.34
C ASP A 372 -4.22 -7.83 22.47
N THR A 373 -3.26 -8.28 21.64
CA THR A 373 -2.75 -9.65 21.68
C THR A 373 -1.57 -9.82 22.62
N GLY A 374 -0.95 -8.71 23.05
CA GLY A 374 0.29 -8.68 23.81
C GLY A 374 1.55 -8.99 22.98
N TYR A 375 1.44 -9.19 21.68
CA TYR A 375 2.59 -9.41 20.79
C TYR A 375 3.19 -8.09 20.35
N ILE A 376 4.43 -7.86 20.71
CA ILE A 376 5.26 -6.71 20.31
C ILE A 376 6.59 -7.27 19.79
N GLU A 377 6.98 -6.87 18.60
CA GLU A 377 8.27 -7.24 17.98
C GLU A 377 9.12 -6.00 17.80
N GLU A 378 10.41 -6.10 18.13
CA GLU A 378 11.38 -5.04 17.86
C GLU A 378 11.78 -5.06 16.38
N VAL A 379 11.50 -3.96 15.68
CA VAL A 379 11.83 -3.77 14.27
C VAL A 379 12.39 -2.36 14.11
N PRO A 380 13.64 -2.18 13.63
CA PRO A 380 14.24 -0.86 13.53
C PRO A 380 13.48 0.07 12.57
N THR A 381 12.99 1.18 13.08
CA THR A 381 12.31 2.28 12.37
C THR A 381 11.29 1.81 11.33
N PRO A 382 10.28 0.99 11.70
CA PRO A 382 9.29 0.43 10.79
C PRO A 382 8.28 1.51 10.38
N VAL A 383 8.02 1.67 9.08
CA VAL A 383 7.17 2.75 8.56
C VAL A 383 6.18 2.34 7.47
N CYS A 384 6.26 1.10 7.01
CA CYS A 384 5.32 0.52 6.05
C CYS A 384 5.24 -1.00 6.25
N ILE A 385 4.04 -1.56 6.15
CA ILE A 385 3.80 -3.00 6.20
C ILE A 385 3.01 -3.40 4.95
N LYS A 386 3.43 -4.48 4.26
CA LYS A 386 2.71 -5.05 3.12
C LYS A 386 2.70 -6.56 3.19
N PHE A 387 1.52 -7.17 3.18
CA PHE A 387 1.38 -8.62 3.10
C PHE A 387 1.60 -9.13 1.68
N LEU A 388 2.16 -10.32 1.58
CA LEU A 388 2.23 -11.07 0.33
C LEU A 388 0.82 -11.55 -0.03
N GLY A 389 0.36 -11.23 -1.26
CA GLY A 389 -0.96 -11.64 -1.75
C GLY A 389 -2.12 -10.70 -1.35
N GLN A 390 -1.79 -9.46 -1.02
CA GLN A 390 -2.75 -8.37 -0.84
C GLN A 390 -3.16 -7.74 -2.16
#